data_1c36d3457f800a543f2f3dfee05875e0
#
_entry.id   1c36d3457f800a543f2f3dfee05875e0
#
_cell.length_a   1.000
_cell.length_b   1.000
_cell.length_c   1.000
_cell.angle_alpha   90.00
_cell.angle_beta   90.00
_cell.angle_gamma   90.00
#
_symmetry.space_group_name_H-M   'P 1'
#
loop_
_entity.id
_entity.type
_entity.pdbx_description
1 polymer ?
#
loop_
_entity_poly.entity_id
_entity_poly.type
_entity_poly.pdbx_seq_one_letter_code
_entity_poly.pdbx_strand_id
1 'polypeptide(L)'
;MTLPELNTKFAFFTGKGGVGKTTVACSLATRAAGEGKRVLLVSTDPASNIGQVFGREIGSGGAELTDLVPGATSFDAVEIDPEAEAERYRESILGPVRGLLPPEVLATTEETLSGSCTVEVASFNRFVDYLTDEDFTSRYDHIIFDTAPTGHTLRLLSLPGDWSSFIDKG
;
A
#
# COMPACT_ATOMS: atom_id res chain seq x y z
N MET A 1 -13.66 -22.02 -12.43
CA MET A 1 -13.28 -21.43 -11.14
C MET A 1 -13.89 -20.05 -11.12
N THR A 2 -14.84 -19.80 -10.23
CA THR A 2 -15.48 -18.49 -10.09
C THR A 2 -14.68 -17.66 -9.10
N LEU A 3 -14.32 -16.44 -9.46
CA LEU A 3 -13.71 -15.49 -8.54
C LEU A 3 -14.73 -15.11 -7.45
N PRO A 4 -14.29 -14.89 -6.20
CA PRO A 4 -15.18 -14.44 -5.12
C PRO A 4 -15.81 -13.08 -5.46
N GLU A 5 -16.99 -12.82 -4.93
CA GLU A 5 -17.61 -11.49 -5.01
C GLU A 5 -16.97 -10.54 -4.01
N LEU A 6 -16.75 -9.29 -4.43
CA LEU A 6 -16.28 -8.22 -3.55
C LEU A 6 -17.50 -7.56 -2.88
N ASN A 7 -17.73 -7.90 -1.60
CA ASN A 7 -18.82 -7.35 -0.80
C ASN A 7 -18.34 -6.34 0.25
N THR A 8 -17.02 -6.07 0.29
CA THR A 8 -16.38 -5.19 1.27
C THR A 8 -15.57 -4.13 0.56
N LYS A 9 -15.36 -2.99 1.22
CA LYS A 9 -14.50 -1.92 0.71
C LYS A 9 -13.04 -2.37 0.61
N PHE A 10 -12.56 -3.11 1.60
CA PHE A 10 -11.19 -3.60 1.67
C PHE A 10 -11.15 -5.11 1.47
N ALA A 11 -10.23 -5.57 0.62
CA ALA A 11 -9.94 -7.00 0.41
C ALA A 11 -8.43 -7.26 0.50
N PHE A 12 -8.04 -8.29 1.22
CA PHE A 12 -6.62 -8.62 1.45
C PHE A 12 -6.30 -10.02 0.91
N PHE A 13 -5.31 -10.08 0.04
CA PHE A 13 -4.77 -11.34 -0.45
C PHE A 13 -3.49 -11.68 0.30
N THR A 14 -3.57 -12.66 1.19
CA THR A 14 -2.47 -13.12 2.03
C THR A 14 -2.16 -14.58 1.75
N GLY A 15 -0.96 -15.03 2.01
CA GLY A 15 -0.57 -16.42 1.85
C GLY A 15 0.90 -16.59 1.46
N LYS A 16 1.35 -17.84 1.35
CA LYS A 16 2.73 -18.18 0.97
C LYS A 16 3.10 -17.65 -0.42
N GLY A 17 4.40 -17.47 -0.67
CA GLY A 17 4.91 -17.12 -1.99
C GLY A 17 4.52 -18.15 -3.06
N GLY A 18 4.29 -17.70 -4.28
CA GLY A 18 4.03 -18.56 -5.44
C GLY A 18 2.65 -19.19 -5.54
N VAL A 19 1.70 -18.88 -4.65
CA VAL A 19 0.34 -19.46 -4.68
C VAL A 19 -0.63 -18.71 -5.61
N GLY A 20 -0.18 -17.65 -6.29
CA GLY A 20 -0.99 -16.89 -7.23
C GLY A 20 -1.78 -15.72 -6.62
N LYS A 21 -1.37 -15.20 -5.46
CA LYS A 21 -2.02 -14.04 -4.80
C LYS A 21 -2.18 -12.87 -5.76
N THR A 22 -1.09 -12.40 -6.32
CA THR A 22 -1.05 -11.28 -7.27
C THR A 22 -1.97 -11.52 -8.47
N THR A 23 -1.94 -12.73 -9.05
CA THR A 23 -2.81 -13.07 -10.18
C THR A 23 -4.29 -12.97 -9.82
N VAL A 24 -4.68 -13.48 -8.65
CA VAL A 24 -6.07 -13.44 -8.19
C VAL A 24 -6.48 -12.01 -7.83
N ALA A 25 -5.61 -11.25 -7.16
CA ALA A 25 -5.85 -9.85 -6.83
C ALA A 25 -6.06 -9.00 -8.10
N CYS A 26 -5.16 -9.11 -9.09
CA CYS A 26 -5.28 -8.43 -10.37
C CYS A 26 -6.56 -8.82 -11.11
N SER A 27 -6.89 -10.12 -11.16
CA SER A 27 -8.10 -10.61 -11.83
C SER A 27 -9.37 -10.08 -11.19
N LEU A 28 -9.39 -10.02 -9.86
CA LEU A 28 -10.54 -9.52 -9.10
C LEU A 28 -10.70 -8.01 -9.29
N ALA A 29 -9.58 -7.27 -9.24
CA ALA A 29 -9.55 -5.83 -9.48
C ALA A 29 -10.05 -5.48 -10.89
N THR A 30 -9.54 -6.18 -11.90
CA THR A 30 -9.94 -6.01 -13.30
C THR A 30 -11.44 -6.29 -13.50
N ARG A 31 -11.96 -7.37 -12.89
CA ARG A 31 -13.39 -7.69 -12.97
C ARG A 31 -14.24 -6.59 -12.34
N ALA A 32 -13.92 -6.18 -11.11
CA ALA A 32 -14.68 -5.15 -10.41
C ALA A 32 -14.65 -3.81 -11.17
N ALA A 33 -13.49 -3.43 -11.72
CA ALA A 33 -13.36 -2.25 -12.57
C ALA A 33 -14.24 -2.36 -13.84
N GLY A 34 -14.24 -3.52 -14.52
CA GLY A 34 -15.07 -3.79 -15.69
C GLY A 34 -16.58 -3.79 -15.37
N GLU A 35 -16.97 -4.04 -14.13
CA GLU A 35 -18.33 -3.89 -13.61
C GLU A 35 -18.68 -2.42 -13.26
N GLY A 36 -17.77 -1.47 -13.58
CA GLY A 36 -17.97 -0.04 -13.35
C GLY A 36 -17.68 0.43 -11.92
N LYS A 37 -17.05 -0.40 -11.09
CA LYS A 37 -16.60 0.00 -9.76
C LYS A 37 -15.31 0.81 -9.84
N ARG A 38 -15.15 1.76 -8.90
CA ARG A 38 -13.89 2.49 -8.71
C ARG A 38 -12.97 1.63 -7.87
N VAL A 39 -11.85 1.21 -8.42
CA VAL A 39 -10.97 0.20 -7.81
C VAL A 39 -9.56 0.74 -7.65
N LEU A 40 -8.97 0.53 -6.47
CA LEU A 40 -7.54 0.67 -6.22
C LEU A 40 -6.94 -0.71 -5.93
N LEU A 41 -5.88 -1.05 -6.63
CA LEU A 41 -5.05 -2.22 -6.37
C LEU A 41 -3.73 -1.77 -5.74
N VAL A 42 -3.43 -2.22 -4.53
CA VAL A 42 -2.21 -1.87 -3.79
C VAL A 42 -1.37 -3.12 -3.59
N SER A 43 -0.14 -3.10 -4.05
CA SER A 43 0.84 -4.14 -3.69
C SER A 43 1.78 -3.65 -2.61
N THR A 44 1.96 -4.49 -1.59
CA THR A 44 2.98 -4.33 -0.55
C THR A 44 4.07 -5.40 -0.68
N ASP A 45 4.01 -6.25 -1.70
CA ASP A 45 5.00 -7.29 -1.96
C ASP A 45 6.07 -6.74 -2.91
N PRO A 46 7.32 -6.52 -2.45
CA PRO A 46 8.38 -6.01 -3.32
C PRO A 46 8.75 -6.98 -4.47
N ALA A 47 8.34 -8.23 -4.36
CA ALA A 47 8.45 -9.22 -5.44
C ALA A 47 7.21 -9.25 -6.34
N SER A 48 6.22 -8.41 -6.08
CA SER A 48 5.04 -8.24 -6.92
C SER A 48 5.44 -7.68 -8.29
N ASN A 49 4.71 -8.12 -9.29
CA ASN A 49 4.90 -7.67 -10.67
C ASN A 49 3.55 -7.22 -11.27
N ILE A 50 2.80 -6.40 -10.54
CA ILE A 50 1.53 -5.86 -11.06
C ILE A 50 1.79 -5.14 -12.39
N GLY A 51 2.87 -4.38 -12.47
CA GLY A 51 3.28 -3.69 -13.68
C GLY A 51 3.46 -4.62 -14.88
N GLN A 52 4.02 -5.83 -14.68
CA GLN A 52 4.14 -6.83 -15.74
C GLN A 52 2.78 -7.41 -16.16
N VAL A 53 1.86 -7.61 -15.20
CA VAL A 53 0.52 -8.12 -15.50
C VAL A 53 -0.24 -7.18 -16.41
N PHE A 54 -0.13 -5.86 -16.17
CA PHE A 54 -0.85 -4.84 -16.92
C PHE A 54 -0.04 -4.23 -18.08
N GLY A 55 1.23 -4.61 -18.24
CA GLY A 55 2.11 -4.04 -19.26
C GLY A 55 2.35 -2.54 -19.10
N ARG A 56 2.31 -2.06 -17.85
CA ARG A 56 2.47 -0.64 -17.47
C ARG A 56 3.39 -0.51 -16.27
N GLU A 57 4.26 0.50 -16.29
CA GLU A 57 5.09 0.81 -15.14
C GLU A 57 4.20 1.35 -13.99
N ILE A 58 4.28 0.70 -12.83
CA ILE A 58 3.53 1.05 -11.63
C ILE A 58 4.56 1.25 -10.52
N GLY A 59 4.60 2.44 -9.97
CA GLY A 59 5.48 2.76 -8.86
C GLY A 59 4.70 3.20 -7.63
N SER A 60 5.41 3.74 -6.63
CA SER A 60 4.82 4.27 -5.39
C SER A 60 3.97 5.53 -5.62
N GLY A 61 4.10 6.17 -6.78
CA GLY A 61 3.23 7.27 -7.21
C GLY A 61 1.89 6.82 -7.76
N GLY A 62 1.74 5.52 -8.02
CA GLY A 62 0.57 4.94 -8.66
C GLY A 62 0.52 5.11 -10.17
N ALA A 63 -0.35 4.33 -10.81
CA ALA A 63 -0.65 4.43 -12.22
C ALA A 63 -2.14 4.21 -12.46
N GLU A 64 -2.72 4.97 -13.38
CA GLU A 64 -4.07 4.76 -13.84
C GLU A 64 -4.10 3.61 -14.87
N LEU A 65 -5.02 2.68 -14.71
CA LEU A 65 -5.22 1.49 -15.54
C LEU A 65 -6.62 1.47 -16.19
N THR A 66 -7.38 2.54 -16.06
CA THR A 66 -8.78 2.64 -16.52
C THR A 66 -8.93 2.32 -18.02
N ASP A 67 -7.98 2.77 -18.82
CA ASP A 67 -7.94 2.56 -20.27
C ASP A 67 -7.70 1.10 -20.69
N LEU A 68 -7.18 0.27 -19.77
CA LEU A 68 -6.89 -1.13 -20.04
C LEU A 68 -8.12 -2.05 -19.86
N VAL A 69 -9.16 -1.55 -19.19
CA VAL A 69 -10.34 -2.36 -18.83
C VAL A 69 -11.61 -1.77 -19.42
N PRO A 70 -12.22 -2.42 -20.42
CA PRO A 70 -13.47 -1.97 -20.99
C PRO A 70 -14.57 -1.87 -19.92
N GLY A 71 -15.25 -0.72 -19.87
CA GLY A 71 -16.31 -0.46 -18.89
C GLY A 71 -15.83 0.08 -17.54
N ALA A 72 -14.53 0.17 -17.29
CA ALA A 72 -14.00 0.76 -16.07
C ALA A 72 -14.31 2.26 -15.98
N THR A 73 -14.66 2.72 -14.77
CA THR A 73 -14.87 4.15 -14.45
C THR A 73 -13.62 4.75 -13.81
N SER A 74 -12.95 3.99 -12.96
CA SER A 74 -11.68 4.34 -12.32
C SER A 74 -11.00 3.05 -11.88
N PHE A 75 -9.81 2.83 -12.38
CA PHE A 75 -8.96 1.72 -11.95
C PHE A 75 -7.53 2.21 -11.81
N ASP A 76 -7.04 2.21 -10.59
CA ASP A 76 -5.71 2.66 -10.23
C ASP A 76 -4.93 1.52 -9.57
N ALA A 77 -3.61 1.52 -9.74
CA ALA A 77 -2.72 0.59 -9.08
C ALA A 77 -1.52 1.31 -8.47
N VAL A 78 -1.03 0.79 -7.35
CA VAL A 78 0.15 1.30 -6.62
C VAL A 78 1.01 0.12 -6.19
N GLU A 79 2.31 0.22 -6.40
CA GLU A 79 3.32 -0.65 -5.80
C GLU A 79 4.07 0.15 -4.72
N ILE A 80 3.93 -0.26 -3.46
CA ILE A 80 4.65 0.39 -2.36
C ILE A 80 6.12 -0.03 -2.47
N ASP A 81 6.98 0.93 -2.76
CA ASP A 81 8.43 0.76 -2.74
C ASP A 81 8.95 1.10 -1.33
N PRO A 82 9.45 0.10 -0.58
CA PRO A 82 9.91 0.32 0.78
C PRO A 82 11.02 1.35 0.93
N GLU A 83 11.94 1.40 -0.03
CA GLU A 83 13.06 2.34 -0.01
C GLU A 83 12.60 3.77 -0.31
N ALA A 84 11.69 3.92 -1.29
CA ALA A 84 11.11 5.23 -1.59
C ALA A 84 10.27 5.76 -0.43
N GLU A 85 9.54 4.90 0.28
CA GLU A 85 8.79 5.31 1.47
C GLU A 85 9.72 5.68 2.63
N ALA A 86 10.81 4.93 2.83
CA ALA A 86 11.82 5.26 3.83
C ALA A 86 12.48 6.61 3.55
N GLU A 87 12.77 6.92 2.28
CA GLU A 87 13.32 8.24 1.91
C GLU A 87 12.33 9.37 2.19
N ARG A 88 11.05 9.21 1.84
CA ARG A 88 10.00 10.19 2.17
C ARG A 88 9.87 10.39 3.67
N TYR A 89 9.93 9.30 4.43
CA TYR A 89 9.87 9.34 5.89
C TYR A 89 11.06 10.10 6.48
N ARG A 90 12.28 9.81 6.01
CA ARG A 90 13.50 10.55 6.39
C ARG A 90 13.37 12.04 6.09
N GLU A 91 12.94 12.37 4.88
CA GLU A 91 12.78 13.77 4.47
C GLU A 91 11.70 14.50 5.28
N SER A 92 10.62 13.83 5.66
CA SER A 92 9.57 14.42 6.50
C SER A 92 10.07 14.81 7.91
N ILE A 93 11.05 14.07 8.43
CA ILE A 93 11.68 14.35 9.73
C ILE A 93 12.81 15.38 9.60
N LEU A 94 13.69 15.20 8.63
CA LEU A 94 14.91 16.00 8.50
C LEU A 94 14.68 17.31 7.77
N GLY A 95 13.76 17.36 6.81
CA GLY A 95 13.47 18.53 6.01
C GLY A 95 13.18 19.78 6.84
N PRO A 96 12.25 19.74 7.80
CA PRO A 96 11.90 20.88 8.64
C PRO A 96 13.06 21.38 9.54
N VAL A 97 14.03 20.51 9.86
CA VAL A 97 15.11 20.83 10.80
C VAL A 97 16.46 21.07 10.09
N ARG A 98 16.53 20.83 8.78
CA ARG A 98 17.70 21.20 7.98
C ARG A 98 17.93 22.69 8.06
N GLY A 99 19.11 23.10 8.50
CA GLY A 99 19.48 24.48 8.73
C GLY A 99 19.17 25.04 10.12
N LEU A 100 18.45 24.29 10.97
CA LEU A 100 18.24 24.64 12.38
C LEU A 100 19.17 23.88 13.31
N LEU A 101 19.58 22.67 12.93
CA LEU A 101 20.44 21.80 13.73
C LEU A 101 21.90 21.86 13.23
N PRO A 102 22.88 21.66 14.15
CA PRO A 102 24.27 21.50 13.80
C PRO A 102 24.47 20.30 12.82
N PRO A 103 25.44 20.40 11.88
CA PRO A 103 25.67 19.33 10.90
C PRO A 103 25.97 17.96 11.52
N GLU A 104 26.63 17.91 12.66
CA GLU A 104 26.94 16.67 13.39
C GLU A 104 25.67 15.98 13.91
N VAL A 105 24.70 16.76 14.39
CA VAL A 105 23.42 16.24 14.87
C VAL A 105 22.58 15.71 13.71
N LEU A 106 22.57 16.44 12.59
CA LEU A 106 21.90 15.99 11.36
C LEU A 106 22.48 14.66 10.86
N ALA A 107 23.81 14.55 10.76
CA ALA A 107 24.46 13.33 10.30
C ALA A 107 24.13 12.12 11.21
N THR A 108 24.15 12.29 12.53
CA THR A 108 23.79 11.22 13.48
C THR A 108 22.31 10.82 13.35
N THR A 109 21.44 11.79 13.11
CA THR A 109 20.00 11.51 12.92
C THR A 109 19.77 10.79 11.59
N GLU A 110 20.42 11.20 10.50
CA GLU A 110 20.38 10.51 9.21
C GLU A 110 20.85 9.06 9.32
N GLU A 111 21.95 8.82 10.02
CA GLU A 111 22.47 7.46 10.26
C GLU A 111 21.44 6.61 11.03
N THR A 112 20.84 7.17 12.08
CA THR A 112 19.79 6.49 12.86
C THR A 112 18.59 6.13 12.02
N LEU A 113 18.16 7.03 11.11
CA LEU A 113 17.03 6.82 10.21
C LEU A 113 17.37 5.99 8.95
N SER A 114 18.62 5.55 8.79
CA SER A 114 19.04 4.72 7.65
C SER A 114 18.90 3.22 7.90
N GLY A 115 18.48 2.82 9.10
CA GLY A 115 18.30 1.41 9.47
C GLY A 115 17.10 0.74 8.81
N SER A 116 17.14 -0.60 8.73
CA SER A 116 16.03 -1.42 8.20
C SER A 116 14.71 -1.22 8.94
N CYS A 117 14.76 -0.88 10.23
CA CYS A 117 13.57 -0.56 11.02
C CYS A 117 12.82 0.64 10.44
N THR A 118 13.52 1.66 9.94
CA THR A 118 12.89 2.82 9.29
C THR A 118 12.16 2.43 8.01
N VAL A 119 12.74 1.53 7.22
CA VAL A 119 12.12 1.00 6.00
C VAL A 119 10.81 0.27 6.32
N GLU A 120 10.82 -0.57 7.36
CA GLU A 120 9.62 -1.29 7.80
C GLU A 120 8.54 -0.33 8.32
N VAL A 121 8.92 0.63 9.16
CA VAL A 121 7.99 1.63 9.73
C VAL A 121 7.39 2.52 8.63
N ALA A 122 8.21 3.00 7.69
CA ALA A 122 7.76 3.86 6.61
C ALA A 122 6.77 3.13 5.68
N SER A 123 7.10 1.89 5.28
CA SER A 123 6.21 1.05 4.46
C SER A 123 4.90 0.75 5.18
N PHE A 124 4.96 0.50 6.48
CA PHE A 124 3.76 0.28 7.29
C PHE A 124 2.90 1.54 7.41
N ASN A 125 3.49 2.69 7.66
CA ASN A 125 2.75 3.96 7.71
C ASN A 125 2.02 4.20 6.39
N ARG A 126 2.69 3.98 5.26
CA ARG A 126 2.06 4.11 3.94
C ARG A 126 0.90 3.15 3.73
N PHE A 127 1.03 1.91 4.19
CA PHE A 127 -0.06 0.95 4.17
C PHE A 127 -1.24 1.40 5.03
N VAL A 128 -0.99 1.95 6.23
CA VAL A 128 -2.02 2.49 7.12
C VAL A 128 -2.72 3.70 6.48
N ASP A 129 -2.01 4.59 5.80
CA ASP A 129 -2.60 5.73 5.09
C ASP A 129 -3.67 5.26 4.09
N TYR A 130 -3.40 4.19 3.33
CA TYR A 130 -4.39 3.61 2.40
C TYR A 130 -5.61 2.99 3.07
N LEU A 131 -5.60 2.79 4.38
CA LEU A 131 -6.73 2.26 5.15
C LEU A 131 -7.50 3.35 5.88
N THR A 132 -6.82 4.40 6.32
CA THR A 132 -7.35 5.37 7.30
C THR A 132 -7.60 6.76 6.74
N ASP A 133 -6.96 7.12 5.63
CA ASP A 133 -7.24 8.41 4.96
C ASP A 133 -8.63 8.37 4.30
N GLU A 134 -9.61 8.96 4.97
CA GLU A 134 -11.01 8.97 4.51
C GLU A 134 -11.17 9.74 3.20
N ASP A 135 -10.46 10.84 3.00
CA ASP A 135 -10.54 11.63 1.77
C ASP A 135 -10.01 10.83 0.57
N PHE A 136 -8.96 10.06 0.78
CA PHE A 136 -8.39 9.19 -0.23
C PHE A 136 -9.29 7.97 -0.48
N THR A 137 -9.65 7.25 0.57
CA THR A 137 -10.41 5.99 0.45
C THR A 137 -11.82 6.20 -0.09
N SER A 138 -12.45 7.37 0.13
CA SER A 138 -13.79 7.69 -0.40
C SER A 138 -13.87 7.71 -1.93
N ARG A 139 -12.73 7.84 -2.61
CA ARG A 139 -12.64 7.84 -4.08
C ARG A 139 -12.89 6.47 -4.69
N TYR A 140 -12.73 5.39 -3.91
CA TYR A 140 -12.81 4.01 -4.36
C TYR A 140 -13.96 3.26 -3.70
N ASP A 141 -14.59 2.39 -4.48
CA ASP A 141 -15.60 1.46 -3.99
C ASP A 141 -14.93 0.23 -3.38
N HIS A 142 -13.80 -0.20 -3.97
CA HIS A 142 -12.98 -1.30 -3.47
C HIS A 142 -11.50 -0.95 -3.50
N ILE A 143 -10.80 -1.31 -2.41
CA ILE A 143 -9.35 -1.25 -2.28
C ILE A 143 -8.84 -2.66 -2.02
N ILE A 144 -8.04 -3.18 -2.94
CA ILE A 144 -7.57 -4.57 -2.95
C ILE A 144 -6.08 -4.56 -2.64
N PHE A 145 -5.69 -5.27 -1.59
CA PHE A 145 -4.29 -5.40 -1.17
C PHE A 145 -3.71 -6.75 -1.58
N ASP A 146 -2.68 -6.74 -2.41
CA ASP A 146 -1.78 -7.87 -2.65
C ASP A 146 -0.61 -7.77 -1.67
N THR A 147 -0.58 -8.65 -0.67
CA THR A 147 0.38 -8.52 0.43
C THR A 147 1.55 -9.49 0.30
N ALA A 148 2.73 -9.04 0.77
CA ALA A 148 3.90 -9.90 0.94
C ALA A 148 3.56 -11.12 1.84
N PRO A 149 4.23 -12.27 1.64
CA PRO A 149 3.98 -13.51 2.41
C PRO A 149 4.47 -13.43 3.87
N THR A 150 4.66 -12.26 4.41
CA THR A 150 5.24 -12.07 5.74
C THR A 150 4.20 -12.23 6.85
N GLY A 151 4.50 -13.06 7.86
CA GLY A 151 3.71 -13.18 9.07
C GLY A 151 3.58 -11.85 9.86
N HIS A 152 4.37 -10.85 9.51
CA HIS A 152 4.30 -9.49 10.08
C HIS A 152 3.02 -8.77 9.67
N THR A 153 2.61 -8.83 8.39
CA THR A 153 1.38 -8.17 7.92
C THR A 153 0.14 -8.73 8.62
N LEU A 154 0.09 -10.05 8.82
CA LEU A 154 -1.00 -10.71 9.56
C LEU A 154 -0.99 -10.36 11.06
N ARG A 155 0.19 -10.19 11.66
CA ARG A 155 0.32 -9.78 13.06
C ARG A 155 -0.13 -8.33 13.27
N LEU A 156 0.11 -7.46 12.30
CA LEU A 156 -0.32 -6.07 12.33
C LEU A 156 -1.83 -5.94 12.12
N LEU A 157 -2.44 -6.78 11.27
CA LEU A 157 -3.88 -6.85 11.07
C LEU A 157 -4.61 -7.57 12.23
N SER A 158 -3.90 -8.33 13.06
CA SER A 158 -4.47 -9.04 14.21
C SER A 158 -4.43 -8.23 15.52
N LEU A 159 -4.07 -6.95 15.47
CA LEU A 159 -4.13 -6.02 16.61
C LEU A 159 -5.47 -5.23 16.73
N PRO A 160 -6.66 -5.81 16.47
CA PRO A 160 -7.92 -5.05 16.44
C PRO A 160 -8.46 -4.67 17.81
N GLY A 161 -7.97 -5.29 18.88
CA GLY A 161 -8.49 -5.05 20.24
C GLY A 161 -7.98 -3.77 20.88
N ASP A 162 -6.75 -3.39 20.60
CA ASP A 162 -6.11 -2.24 21.23
C ASP A 162 -6.25 -0.95 20.43
N TRP A 163 -6.49 -1.06 19.12
CA TRP A 163 -6.66 0.10 18.22
C TRP A 163 -8.02 0.77 18.36
N SER A 164 -9.10 0.01 18.50
CA SER A 164 -10.43 0.59 18.74
C SER A 164 -10.48 1.38 20.04
N SER A 165 -9.72 0.95 21.08
CA SER A 165 -9.63 1.67 22.34
C SER A 165 -8.75 2.93 22.29
N PHE A 166 -7.93 3.09 21.24
CA PHE A 166 -7.08 4.28 21.05
C PHE A 166 -7.82 5.37 20.27
N ILE A 167 -8.66 4.98 19.31
CA ILE A 167 -9.47 5.91 18.50
C ILE A 167 -10.64 6.48 19.31
N ASP A 168 -11.23 5.69 20.22
CA ASP A 168 -12.36 6.13 21.07
C ASP A 168 -11.94 7.06 22.23
N LYS A 169 -10.65 7.36 22.41
CA LYS A 169 -10.10 8.21 23.46
C LYS A 169 -9.42 9.48 22.99
N GLY A 170 -9.48 9.81 21.69
CA GLY A 170 -8.90 11.02 21.05
C GLY A 170 -9.87 12.19 20.91
#